data_ea33fc1ed658dd84eeded5e815dc1fd5
#
_entry.id   ea33fc1ed658dd84eeded5e815dc1fd5
#
_cell.length_a   1.000
_cell.length_b   1.000
_cell.length_c   1.000
_cell.angle_alpha   90.00
_cell.angle_beta   90.00
_cell.angle_gamma   90.00
#
_symmetry.space_group_name_H-M   'P 1'
#
loop_
_entity.id
_entity.type
_entity.pdbx_description
1 polymer ?
#
loop_
_entity_poly.entity_id
_entity_poly.type
_entity_poly.pdbx_seq_one_letter_code
_entity_poly.pdbx_strand_id
1 'polypeptide(L)'
;QSKYVAGEKLRNADKLAFIPVKIIASEKETTLKKPSWLKIKLPSNTAKVDQIKQAMRKHNLSSVCEEASCPNLHECFNHGTATFMILGAICTRRCPFCDVAHGRPLPVSAEEPQKLAATIRDMKLKYVVITSVDRDDLRDGGAQHFVDCINAIRREVPSIKIEILVPDFKGRMDKALEILSTAPPDVFNHNLETAPHMYREVRPGANYKNSLELLRRFKAMHPHVATKSWLMLGLGETIQEITDV
;
A
#
# COMPACT_ATOMS: atom_id res chain seq x y z
N GLN A 1 -5.92 -14.99 21.39
CA GLN A 1 -6.38 -14.38 20.11
C GLN A 1 -5.96 -12.92 20.09
N SER A 2 -4.96 -12.57 19.27
CA SER A 2 -4.57 -11.17 19.04
C SER A 2 -5.74 -10.46 18.36
N LYS A 3 -6.38 -9.52 19.05
CA LYS A 3 -7.41 -8.66 18.43
C LYS A 3 -6.68 -7.67 17.51
N TYR A 4 -7.23 -7.46 16.31
CA TYR A 4 -6.82 -6.35 15.46
C TYR A 4 -6.98 -5.03 16.24
N VAL A 5 -5.89 -4.26 16.27
CA VAL A 5 -5.88 -2.93 16.90
C VAL A 5 -5.65 -1.92 15.80
N ALA A 6 -6.69 -1.13 15.48
CA ALA A 6 -6.57 -0.01 14.56
C ALA A 6 -5.59 1.02 15.13
N GLY A 7 -4.77 1.60 14.27
CA GLY A 7 -3.92 2.73 14.65
C GLY A 7 -4.76 3.99 14.86
N GLU A 8 -4.25 4.92 15.67
CA GLU A 8 -4.85 6.23 15.82
C GLU A 8 -4.65 7.06 14.54
N LYS A 9 -5.74 7.47 13.91
CA LYS A 9 -5.72 8.30 12.70
C LYS A 9 -5.81 9.77 13.10
N LEU A 10 -4.69 10.47 13.02
CA LEU A 10 -4.65 11.91 13.20
C LEU A 10 -5.23 12.61 11.95
N ARG A 11 -6.02 13.66 12.16
CA ARG A 11 -6.68 14.42 11.08
C ARG A 11 -6.37 15.91 11.19
N ASN A 12 -6.46 16.62 10.06
CA ASN A 12 -6.32 18.08 9.98
C ASN A 12 -5.07 18.62 10.70
N ALA A 13 -5.24 19.56 11.60
CA ALA A 13 -4.16 20.23 12.32
C ALA A 13 -3.30 19.25 13.15
N ASP A 14 -3.91 18.24 13.77
CA ASP A 14 -3.18 17.26 14.57
C ASP A 14 -2.26 16.41 13.70
N LYS A 15 -2.73 15.99 12.51
CA LYS A 15 -1.90 15.28 11.54
C LYS A 15 -0.73 16.15 11.07
N LEU A 16 -0.99 17.41 10.72
CA LEU A 16 0.03 18.36 10.26
C LEU A 16 1.09 18.65 11.33
N ALA A 17 0.71 18.67 12.61
CA ALA A 17 1.64 18.92 13.71
C ALA A 17 2.74 17.85 13.83
N PHE A 18 2.45 16.60 13.42
CA PHE A 18 3.37 15.47 13.50
C PHE A 18 4.13 15.20 12.20
N ILE A 19 3.86 15.94 11.11
CA ILE A 19 4.58 15.81 9.85
C ILE A 19 5.93 16.51 9.97
N PRO A 20 7.07 15.86 9.58
CA PRO A 20 8.41 16.43 9.72
C PRO A 20 8.63 17.71 8.90
N VAL A 21 7.97 17.82 7.76
CA VAL A 21 8.01 19.01 6.90
C VAL A 21 6.64 19.66 6.96
N LYS A 22 6.59 20.90 7.46
CA LYS A 22 5.34 21.67 7.54
C LYS A 22 4.98 22.21 6.16
N ILE A 23 3.85 21.80 5.64
CA ILE A 23 3.25 22.39 4.46
C ILE A 23 2.59 23.69 4.92
N ILE A 24 3.10 24.83 4.44
CA ILE A 24 2.46 26.13 4.63
C ILE A 24 1.29 26.16 3.64
N ALA A 25 0.07 26.13 4.15
CA ALA A 25 -1.10 26.31 3.29
C ALA A 25 -0.98 27.66 2.59
N SER A 26 -0.87 27.67 1.26
CA SER A 26 -1.01 28.86 0.46
C SER A 26 -2.41 29.46 0.68
N GLU A 27 -2.53 30.77 0.53
CA GLU A 27 -3.81 31.48 0.67
C GLU A 27 -4.92 30.76 -0.07
N LYS A 28 -6.12 30.73 0.50
CA LYS A 28 -7.32 30.01 0.08
C LYS A 28 -7.50 29.98 -1.45
N GLU A 29 -6.90 29.04 -2.10
CA GLU A 29 -7.30 28.70 -3.46
C GLU A 29 -8.74 28.16 -3.43
N THR A 30 -9.59 28.76 -4.24
CA THR A 30 -10.97 28.29 -4.42
C THR A 30 -10.94 26.83 -4.89
N THR A 31 -11.44 25.94 -4.05
CA THR A 31 -11.48 24.50 -4.37
C THR A 31 -12.28 24.31 -5.65
N LEU A 32 -11.59 23.94 -6.74
CA LEU A 32 -12.21 23.68 -8.02
C LEU A 32 -13.19 22.50 -7.91
N LYS A 33 -14.34 22.59 -8.59
CA LYS A 33 -15.29 21.48 -8.68
C LYS A 33 -14.63 20.29 -9.40
N LYS A 34 -14.67 19.12 -8.79
CA LYS A 34 -14.21 17.88 -9.45
C LYS A 34 -14.98 17.67 -10.76
N PRO A 35 -14.30 17.35 -11.87
CA PRO A 35 -14.94 16.97 -13.12
C PRO A 35 -15.94 15.83 -12.94
N SER A 36 -16.96 15.74 -13.79
CA SER A 36 -18.00 14.70 -13.68
C SER A 36 -17.45 13.26 -13.79
N TRP A 37 -16.38 13.07 -14.56
CA TRP A 37 -15.73 11.77 -14.74
C TRP A 37 -14.94 11.29 -13.50
N LEU A 38 -14.60 12.20 -12.57
CA LEU A 38 -14.00 11.86 -11.28
C LEU A 38 -15.03 11.46 -10.20
N LYS A 39 -16.33 11.57 -10.51
CA LYS A 39 -17.38 11.21 -9.57
C LYS A 39 -17.57 9.70 -9.55
N ILE A 40 -17.47 9.12 -8.36
CA ILE A 40 -17.73 7.69 -8.16
C ILE A 40 -19.24 7.44 -8.20
N LYS A 41 -19.65 6.42 -8.92
CA LYS A 41 -21.01 5.90 -8.85
C LYS A 41 -21.10 4.91 -7.70
N LEU A 42 -21.87 5.24 -6.68
CA LEU A 42 -22.17 4.29 -5.62
C LEU A 42 -22.99 3.13 -6.18
N PRO A 43 -22.62 1.87 -5.91
CA PRO A 43 -23.36 0.73 -6.36
C PRO A 43 -24.73 0.66 -5.66
N SER A 44 -25.74 0.21 -6.38
CA SER A 44 -27.08 -0.02 -5.83
C SER A 44 -27.15 -1.25 -4.89
N ASN A 45 -26.14 -2.13 -4.95
CA ASN A 45 -26.05 -3.33 -4.12
C ASN A 45 -24.68 -3.40 -3.44
N THR A 46 -24.68 -3.40 -2.10
CA THR A 46 -23.46 -3.48 -1.27
C THR A 46 -23.22 -4.88 -0.68
N ALA A 47 -24.11 -5.84 -0.92
CA ALA A 47 -24.06 -7.15 -0.26
C ALA A 47 -22.69 -7.85 -0.40
N LYS A 48 -22.06 -7.79 -1.58
CA LYS A 48 -20.74 -8.38 -1.82
C LYS A 48 -19.64 -7.65 -1.04
N VAL A 49 -19.73 -6.33 -0.96
CA VAL A 49 -18.80 -5.50 -0.19
C VAL A 49 -18.90 -5.82 1.29
N ASP A 50 -20.12 -5.97 1.81
CA ASP A 50 -20.38 -6.30 3.21
C ASP A 50 -19.88 -7.70 3.55
N GLN A 51 -20.06 -8.69 2.65
CA GLN A 51 -19.49 -10.04 2.80
C GLN A 51 -17.96 -10.01 2.90
N ILE A 52 -17.30 -9.23 2.02
CA ILE A 52 -15.85 -9.08 2.03
C ILE A 52 -15.37 -8.44 3.32
N LYS A 53 -16.02 -7.38 3.79
CA LYS A 53 -15.71 -6.73 5.06
C LYS A 53 -15.90 -7.67 6.26
N GLN A 54 -16.97 -8.47 6.25
CA GLN A 54 -17.20 -9.48 7.29
C GLN A 54 -16.12 -10.56 7.30
N ALA A 55 -15.71 -11.05 6.12
CA ALA A 55 -14.63 -12.04 6.00
C ALA A 55 -13.31 -11.49 6.56
N MET A 56 -12.94 -10.25 6.24
CA MET A 56 -11.74 -9.61 6.79
C MET A 56 -11.80 -9.48 8.32
N ARG A 57 -12.91 -9.02 8.87
CA ARG A 57 -13.09 -8.90 10.34
C ARG A 57 -13.03 -10.24 11.06
N LYS A 58 -13.62 -11.29 10.46
CA LYS A 58 -13.55 -12.67 10.99
C LYS A 58 -12.12 -13.14 11.17
N HIS A 59 -11.23 -12.76 10.26
CA HIS A 59 -9.81 -13.14 10.27
C HIS A 59 -8.88 -12.08 10.88
N ASN A 60 -9.41 -10.97 11.43
CA ASN A 60 -8.65 -9.85 11.98
C ASN A 60 -7.64 -9.25 10.97
N LEU A 61 -8.07 -9.09 9.72
CA LEU A 61 -7.27 -8.51 8.65
C LEU A 61 -7.70 -7.07 8.34
N SER A 62 -6.75 -6.28 7.87
CA SER A 62 -6.96 -4.91 7.38
C SER A 62 -6.91 -4.86 5.87
N SER A 63 -7.78 -4.06 5.25
CA SER A 63 -7.63 -3.67 3.86
C SER A 63 -7.14 -2.23 3.75
N VAL A 64 -6.25 -1.98 2.82
CA VAL A 64 -5.86 -0.60 2.47
C VAL A 64 -7.07 0.20 2.04
N CYS A 65 -8.03 -0.45 1.38
CA CYS A 65 -9.25 0.21 0.93
C CYS A 65 -10.06 0.82 2.07
N GLU A 66 -10.03 0.23 3.27
CA GLU A 66 -10.67 0.78 4.47
C GLU A 66 -9.72 1.71 5.23
N GLU A 67 -8.46 1.31 5.44
CA GLU A 67 -7.49 2.10 6.21
C GLU A 67 -7.11 3.42 5.53
N ALA A 68 -6.99 3.43 4.20
CA ALA A 68 -6.69 4.62 3.41
C ALA A 68 -7.94 5.35 2.90
N SER A 69 -9.15 4.99 3.39
CA SER A 69 -10.42 5.63 2.98
C SER A 69 -10.60 5.69 1.45
N CYS A 70 -10.24 4.58 0.76
CA CYS A 70 -10.21 4.52 -0.70
C CYS A 70 -11.60 4.69 -1.31
N PRO A 71 -11.79 5.66 -2.22
CA PRO A 71 -13.08 5.90 -2.86
C PRO A 71 -13.52 4.76 -3.80
N ASN A 72 -12.59 3.97 -4.33
CA ASN A 72 -12.86 2.91 -5.31
C ASN A 72 -13.17 1.54 -4.67
N LEU A 73 -13.27 1.46 -3.34
CA LEU A 73 -13.48 0.21 -2.60
C LEU A 73 -14.63 -0.63 -3.17
N HIS A 74 -15.76 0.00 -3.43
CA HIS A 74 -16.95 -0.69 -3.92
C HIS A 74 -16.74 -1.32 -5.31
N GLU A 75 -16.08 -0.61 -6.21
CA GLU A 75 -15.80 -1.08 -7.56
C GLU A 75 -14.82 -2.26 -7.55
N CYS A 76 -13.69 -2.13 -6.84
CA CYS A 76 -12.67 -3.17 -6.74
C CYS A 76 -13.24 -4.47 -6.15
N PHE A 77 -13.98 -4.36 -5.05
CA PHE A 77 -14.57 -5.54 -4.39
C PHE A 77 -15.60 -6.24 -5.27
N ASN A 78 -16.39 -5.49 -6.02
CA ASN A 78 -17.35 -6.06 -6.97
C ASN A 78 -16.67 -6.83 -8.12
N HIS A 79 -15.49 -6.38 -8.57
CA HIS A 79 -14.70 -7.04 -9.61
C HIS A 79 -13.88 -8.25 -9.09
N GLY A 80 -13.92 -8.57 -7.79
CA GLY A 80 -13.17 -9.67 -7.20
C GLY A 80 -11.68 -9.37 -7.05
N THR A 81 -11.32 -8.09 -6.95
CA THR A 81 -9.98 -7.61 -6.63
C THR A 81 -10.00 -6.97 -5.24
N ALA A 82 -9.05 -7.33 -4.40
CA ALA A 82 -8.89 -6.73 -3.08
C ALA A 82 -7.42 -6.40 -2.81
N THR A 83 -7.20 -5.35 -2.02
CA THR A 83 -5.88 -4.94 -1.55
C THR A 83 -5.82 -5.13 -0.05
N PHE A 84 -4.94 -6.00 0.40
CA PHE A 84 -4.72 -6.28 1.82
C PHE A 84 -3.47 -5.56 2.30
N MET A 85 -3.56 -5.05 3.53
CA MET A 85 -2.42 -4.46 4.23
C MET A 85 -1.89 -5.45 5.25
N ILE A 86 -0.62 -5.79 5.14
CA ILE A 86 0.10 -6.66 6.05
C ILE A 86 1.05 -5.86 6.95
N LEU A 87 1.66 -6.52 7.93
CA LEU A 87 2.59 -5.93 8.90
C LEU A 87 1.93 -4.93 9.87
N GLY A 88 0.60 -5.01 10.00
CA GLY A 88 -0.19 -4.18 10.91
C GLY A 88 -0.71 -2.90 10.27
N ALA A 89 -1.29 -2.01 11.10
CA ALA A 89 -1.99 -0.80 10.67
C ALA A 89 -1.28 0.51 11.06
N ILE A 90 -0.03 0.42 11.57
CA ILE A 90 0.74 1.59 12.04
C ILE A 90 2.04 1.66 11.25
N CYS A 91 2.23 2.77 10.51
CA CYS A 91 3.40 3.03 9.69
C CYS A 91 4.50 3.73 10.49
N THR A 92 5.77 3.41 10.23
CA THR A 92 6.91 4.12 10.81
C THR A 92 7.15 5.49 10.17
N ARG A 93 6.56 5.76 9.00
CA ARG A 93 6.68 7.02 8.26
C ARG A 93 5.41 7.87 8.30
N ARG A 94 5.53 9.16 7.97
CA ARG A 94 4.49 10.18 8.11
C ARG A 94 4.30 10.97 6.82
N CYS A 95 3.90 10.29 5.75
CA CYS A 95 3.63 10.96 4.49
C CYS A 95 2.34 11.79 4.59
N PRO A 96 2.34 13.09 4.23
CA PRO A 96 1.19 13.98 4.41
C PRO A 96 -0.07 13.52 3.67
N PHE A 97 0.08 12.91 2.50
CA PHE A 97 -1.03 12.42 1.68
C PHE A 97 -1.66 11.13 2.20
N CYS A 98 -0.94 10.38 3.05
CA CYS A 98 -1.36 9.05 3.48
C CYS A 98 -2.30 9.12 4.69
N ASP A 99 -3.45 8.42 4.62
CA ASP A 99 -4.42 8.36 5.72
C ASP A 99 -4.21 7.18 6.67
N VAL A 100 -3.15 6.37 6.45
CA VAL A 100 -2.77 5.28 7.34
C VAL A 100 -2.19 5.86 8.64
N ALA A 101 -2.54 5.25 9.77
CA ALA A 101 -2.01 5.64 11.07
C ALA A 101 -0.49 5.47 11.13
N HIS A 102 0.18 6.35 11.87
CA HIS A 102 1.63 6.30 12.01
C HIS A 102 2.06 6.38 13.47
N GLY A 103 3.23 5.81 13.77
CA GLY A 103 3.76 5.73 15.11
C GLY A 103 4.70 4.53 15.30
N ARG A 104 4.62 3.90 16.46
CA ARG A 104 5.38 2.69 16.77
C ARG A 104 4.53 1.45 16.45
N PRO A 105 4.90 0.66 15.42
CA PRO A 105 4.16 -0.54 15.06
C PRO A 105 4.17 -1.60 16.16
N LEU A 106 3.15 -2.43 16.16
CA LEU A 106 3.10 -3.64 16.98
C LEU A 106 4.02 -4.73 16.40
N PRO A 107 4.37 -5.76 17.20
CA PRO A 107 5.09 -6.93 16.69
C PRO A 107 4.35 -7.58 15.52
N VAL A 108 5.13 -8.14 14.58
CA VAL A 108 4.58 -8.85 13.42
C VAL A 108 3.85 -10.12 13.86
N SER A 109 2.66 -10.35 13.32
CA SER A 109 1.88 -11.54 13.62
C SER A 109 2.33 -12.72 12.76
N ALA A 110 2.83 -13.78 13.37
CA ALA A 110 3.20 -15.00 12.66
C ALA A 110 2.00 -15.74 12.00
N GLU A 111 0.78 -15.44 12.43
CA GLU A 111 -0.45 -16.06 11.90
C GLU A 111 -1.03 -15.30 10.70
N GLU A 112 -0.56 -14.06 10.45
CA GLU A 112 -1.11 -13.20 9.40
C GLU A 112 -1.07 -13.83 8.01
N PRO A 113 0.04 -14.50 7.56
CA PRO A 113 0.10 -15.14 6.25
C PRO A 113 -0.98 -16.20 6.04
N GLN A 114 -1.22 -17.06 7.02
CA GLN A 114 -2.23 -18.13 6.94
C GLN A 114 -3.66 -17.56 6.96
N LYS A 115 -3.91 -16.56 7.80
CA LYS A 115 -5.20 -15.87 7.86
C LYS A 115 -5.52 -15.15 6.55
N LEU A 116 -4.51 -14.49 5.96
CA LEU A 116 -4.62 -13.83 4.66
C LEU A 116 -4.96 -14.83 3.57
N ALA A 117 -4.22 -15.93 3.47
CA ALA A 117 -4.44 -16.98 2.47
C ALA A 117 -5.85 -17.59 2.58
N ALA A 118 -6.31 -17.92 3.80
CA ALA A 118 -7.65 -18.42 4.04
C ALA A 118 -8.73 -17.43 3.63
N THR A 119 -8.54 -16.13 3.93
CA THR A 119 -9.48 -15.09 3.54
C THR A 119 -9.59 -14.93 2.02
N ILE A 120 -8.45 -14.93 1.33
CA ILE A 120 -8.38 -14.83 -0.14
C ILE A 120 -9.10 -16.02 -0.80
N ARG A 121 -8.90 -17.24 -0.28
CA ARG A 121 -9.59 -18.45 -0.73
C ARG A 121 -11.11 -18.31 -0.53
N ASP A 122 -11.53 -17.94 0.67
CA ASP A 122 -12.96 -17.82 1.03
C ASP A 122 -13.68 -16.75 0.20
N MET A 123 -12.96 -15.67 -0.17
CA MET A 123 -13.44 -14.62 -1.05
C MET A 123 -13.42 -14.99 -2.54
N LYS A 124 -12.82 -16.11 -2.93
CA LYS A 124 -12.67 -16.57 -4.32
C LYS A 124 -12.09 -15.50 -5.24
N LEU A 125 -11.06 -14.81 -4.78
CA LEU A 125 -10.40 -13.77 -5.57
C LEU A 125 -9.62 -14.39 -6.74
N LYS A 126 -9.54 -13.63 -7.85
CA LYS A 126 -8.72 -13.98 -9.02
C LYS A 126 -7.42 -13.19 -9.05
N TYR A 127 -7.40 -12.04 -8.39
CA TYR A 127 -6.26 -11.13 -8.31
C TYR A 127 -6.22 -10.51 -6.92
N VAL A 128 -5.05 -10.51 -6.32
CA VAL A 128 -4.85 -9.90 -5.00
C VAL A 128 -3.66 -8.95 -5.03
N VAL A 129 -3.82 -7.79 -4.42
CA VAL A 129 -2.74 -6.87 -4.11
C VAL A 129 -2.41 -7.00 -2.64
N ILE A 130 -1.14 -7.22 -2.32
CA ILE A 130 -0.62 -7.23 -0.96
C ILE A 130 0.28 -6.01 -0.80
N THR A 131 -0.03 -5.17 0.14
CA THR A 131 0.82 -4.02 0.48
C THR A 131 1.09 -4.00 1.98
N SER A 132 1.97 -3.12 2.41
CA SER A 132 2.29 -2.97 3.83
C SER A 132 2.42 -1.51 4.22
N VAL A 133 2.40 -1.26 5.51
CA VAL A 133 3.00 -0.07 6.10
C VAL A 133 4.52 -0.12 5.97
N ASP A 134 5.19 1.03 6.02
CA ASP A 134 6.65 1.04 6.17
C ASP A 134 7.04 0.51 7.56
N ARG A 135 7.98 -0.40 7.58
CA ARG A 135 8.53 -1.05 8.78
C ARG A 135 10.04 -0.84 8.87
N ASP A 136 10.43 0.45 8.95
CA ASP A 136 11.85 0.82 9.12
C ASP A 136 12.46 0.31 10.45
N ASP A 137 11.62 -0.21 11.35
CA ASP A 137 12.01 -0.89 12.59
C ASP A 137 12.49 -2.33 12.38
N LEU A 138 12.11 -2.99 11.27
CA LEU A 138 12.51 -4.35 10.96
C LEU A 138 13.84 -4.40 10.19
N ARG A 139 14.65 -5.44 10.44
CA ARG A 139 15.99 -5.60 9.85
C ARG A 139 15.99 -5.84 8.34
N ASP A 140 14.87 -6.30 7.79
CA ASP A 140 14.64 -6.59 6.37
C ASP A 140 13.55 -5.68 5.76
N GLY A 141 13.05 -4.71 6.54
CA GLY A 141 11.95 -3.84 6.12
C GLY A 141 10.61 -4.57 5.91
N GLY A 142 10.49 -5.81 6.40
CA GLY A 142 9.30 -6.66 6.26
C GLY A 142 9.31 -7.58 5.03
N ALA A 143 10.42 -7.67 4.30
CA ALA A 143 10.52 -8.47 3.07
C ALA A 143 10.19 -9.96 3.31
N GLN A 144 10.67 -10.56 4.42
CA GLN A 144 10.37 -11.96 4.74
C GLN A 144 8.87 -12.18 4.92
N HIS A 145 8.17 -11.26 5.52
CA HIS A 145 6.73 -11.38 5.73
C HIS A 145 5.93 -11.34 4.42
N PHE A 146 6.38 -10.56 3.43
CA PHE A 146 5.82 -10.63 2.07
C PHE A 146 5.98 -12.03 1.47
N VAL A 147 7.18 -12.61 1.58
CA VAL A 147 7.46 -13.97 1.10
C VAL A 147 6.58 -15.01 1.78
N ASP A 148 6.42 -14.91 3.10
CA ASP A 148 5.57 -15.82 3.87
C ASP A 148 4.10 -15.73 3.43
N CYS A 149 3.60 -14.51 3.16
CA CYS A 149 2.27 -14.28 2.63
C CYS A 149 2.11 -14.87 1.21
N ILE A 150 3.05 -14.61 0.29
CA ILE A 150 3.03 -15.15 -1.07
C ILE A 150 2.99 -16.68 -1.04
N ASN A 151 3.85 -17.30 -0.24
CA ASN A 151 3.92 -18.74 -0.11
C ASN A 151 2.64 -19.35 0.48
N ALA A 152 2.05 -18.70 1.51
CA ALA A 152 0.80 -19.15 2.09
C ALA A 152 -0.36 -19.05 1.08
N ILE A 153 -0.45 -17.96 0.33
CA ILE A 153 -1.49 -17.76 -0.69
C ILE A 153 -1.34 -18.77 -1.82
N ARG A 154 -0.13 -18.99 -2.32
CA ARG A 154 0.11 -19.97 -3.40
C ARG A 154 -0.22 -21.41 -3.01
N ARG A 155 -0.06 -21.77 -1.74
CA ARG A 155 -0.50 -23.09 -1.24
C ARG A 155 -2.01 -23.24 -1.23
N GLU A 156 -2.75 -22.20 -0.82
CA GLU A 156 -4.21 -22.23 -0.70
C GLU A 156 -4.93 -21.98 -2.03
N VAL A 157 -4.39 -21.11 -2.88
CA VAL A 157 -4.98 -20.69 -4.16
C VAL A 157 -3.90 -20.61 -5.25
N PRO A 158 -3.44 -21.74 -5.80
CA PRO A 158 -2.29 -21.78 -6.73
C PRO A 158 -2.47 -20.96 -8.02
N SER A 159 -3.71 -20.74 -8.46
CA SER A 159 -4.03 -20.03 -9.71
C SER A 159 -4.17 -18.52 -9.58
N ILE A 160 -4.13 -17.98 -8.36
CA ILE A 160 -4.34 -16.54 -8.14
C ILE A 160 -3.14 -15.73 -8.63
N LYS A 161 -3.42 -14.55 -9.19
CA LYS A 161 -2.40 -13.55 -9.52
C LYS A 161 -2.10 -12.70 -8.30
N ILE A 162 -0.83 -12.59 -7.95
CA ILE A 162 -0.34 -11.85 -6.78
C ILE A 162 0.48 -10.65 -7.23
N GLU A 163 -0.03 -9.45 -6.91
CA GLU A 163 0.74 -8.21 -6.95
C GLU A 163 1.21 -7.86 -5.54
N ILE A 164 2.46 -7.44 -5.39
CA ILE A 164 2.93 -6.83 -4.16
C ILE A 164 3.24 -5.36 -4.38
N LEU A 165 2.74 -4.50 -3.51
CA LEU A 165 3.09 -3.08 -3.44
C LEU A 165 4.00 -2.88 -2.23
N VAL A 166 5.29 -2.73 -2.49
CA VAL A 166 6.33 -2.74 -1.45
C VAL A 166 6.80 -1.33 -1.07
N PRO A 167 7.33 -1.14 0.16
CA PRO A 167 8.04 0.06 0.54
C PRO A 167 9.40 0.16 -0.19
N ASP A 168 10.13 1.28 0.00
CA ASP A 168 11.46 1.48 -0.62
C ASP A 168 12.60 0.71 0.08
N PHE A 169 12.29 -0.03 1.15
CA PHE A 169 13.25 -0.79 1.97
C PHE A 169 14.49 0.03 2.36
N LYS A 170 14.30 1.26 2.78
CA LYS A 170 15.35 2.24 3.10
C LYS A 170 16.52 1.63 3.87
N GLY A 171 17.70 1.65 3.23
CA GLY A 171 18.93 1.11 3.80
C GLY A 171 18.99 -0.43 3.94
N ARG A 172 18.01 -1.15 3.36
CA ARG A 172 17.89 -2.62 3.43
C ARG A 172 17.56 -3.26 2.09
N MET A 173 17.65 -2.50 1.00
CA MET A 173 17.23 -2.91 -0.35
C MET A 173 17.90 -4.22 -0.79
N ASP A 174 19.21 -4.37 -0.58
CA ASP A 174 19.94 -5.59 -0.99
C ASP A 174 19.34 -6.83 -0.35
N LYS A 175 19.20 -6.80 0.97
CA LYS A 175 18.64 -7.90 1.74
C LYS A 175 17.18 -8.15 1.39
N ALA A 176 16.38 -7.09 1.20
CA ALA A 176 14.99 -7.22 0.85
C ALA A 176 14.80 -7.87 -0.54
N LEU A 177 15.58 -7.45 -1.54
CA LEU A 177 15.55 -8.03 -2.89
C LEU A 177 15.98 -9.49 -2.89
N GLU A 178 17.02 -9.86 -2.14
CA GLU A 178 17.45 -11.25 -1.97
C GLU A 178 16.32 -12.12 -1.43
N ILE A 179 15.68 -11.68 -0.34
CA ILE A 179 14.57 -12.37 0.28
C ILE A 179 13.37 -12.49 -0.68
N LEU A 180 12.93 -11.39 -1.30
CA LEU A 180 11.79 -11.39 -2.23
C LEU A 180 12.02 -12.26 -3.46
N SER A 181 13.28 -12.44 -3.86
CA SER A 181 13.64 -13.33 -4.96
C SER A 181 13.38 -14.81 -4.69
N THR A 182 13.20 -15.20 -3.43
CA THR A 182 12.86 -16.60 -3.06
C THR A 182 11.41 -16.97 -3.38
N ALA A 183 10.52 -15.96 -3.48
CA ALA A 183 9.12 -16.13 -3.88
C ALA A 183 8.66 -14.91 -4.69
N PRO A 184 9.10 -14.74 -5.95
CA PRO A 184 8.75 -13.58 -6.74
C PRO A 184 7.24 -13.52 -7.01
N PRO A 185 6.61 -12.33 -6.96
CA PRO A 185 5.19 -12.15 -7.28
C PRO A 185 4.94 -12.23 -8.79
N ASP A 186 3.67 -12.14 -9.21
CA ASP A 186 3.33 -11.96 -10.62
C ASP A 186 3.53 -10.50 -11.06
N VAL A 187 3.32 -9.53 -10.15
CA VAL A 187 3.56 -8.10 -10.39
C VAL A 187 4.27 -7.49 -9.19
N PHE A 188 5.37 -6.80 -9.45
CA PHE A 188 6.13 -6.06 -8.44
C PHE A 188 5.85 -4.56 -8.59
N ASN A 189 5.22 -3.97 -7.58
CA ASN A 189 4.82 -2.58 -7.57
C ASN A 189 5.56 -1.80 -6.48
N HIS A 190 6.06 -0.62 -6.83
CA HIS A 190 6.55 0.39 -5.89
C HIS A 190 6.20 1.77 -6.43
N ASN A 191 5.42 2.51 -5.65
CA ASN A 191 4.96 3.82 -6.07
C ASN A 191 6.05 4.89 -5.95
N LEU A 192 6.21 5.70 -6.98
CA LEU A 192 7.03 6.92 -6.95
C LEU A 192 6.29 8.08 -6.28
N GLU A 193 4.98 8.08 -6.36
CA GLU A 193 4.01 9.00 -5.78
C GLU A 193 4.06 10.41 -6.38
N THR A 194 5.23 11.00 -6.59
CA THR A 194 5.38 12.40 -7.03
C THR A 194 6.68 12.66 -7.77
N ALA A 195 6.82 13.87 -8.34
CA ALA A 195 8.02 14.35 -9.00
C ALA A 195 9.23 14.47 -8.03
N PRO A 196 10.48 14.34 -8.53
CA PRO A 196 11.69 14.29 -7.70
C PRO A 196 11.84 15.46 -6.71
N HIS A 197 11.55 16.70 -7.15
CA HIS A 197 11.74 17.90 -6.32
C HIS A 197 10.79 17.92 -5.11
N MET A 198 9.62 17.30 -5.23
CA MET A 198 8.59 17.28 -4.19
C MET A 198 8.80 16.20 -3.13
N TYR A 199 9.77 15.28 -3.30
CA TYR A 199 9.95 14.15 -2.39
C TYR A 199 10.10 14.56 -0.92
N ARG A 200 10.81 15.67 -0.67
CA ARG A 200 11.03 16.16 0.69
C ARG A 200 9.72 16.53 1.41
N GLU A 201 8.76 17.08 0.68
CA GLU A 201 7.48 17.54 1.21
C GLU A 201 6.43 16.42 1.21
N VAL A 202 6.34 15.67 0.11
CA VAL A 202 5.30 14.67 -0.13
C VAL A 202 5.65 13.31 0.46
N ARG A 203 6.92 12.89 0.38
CA ARG A 203 7.42 11.60 0.91
C ARG A 203 8.62 11.79 1.83
N PRO A 204 8.47 12.48 2.97
CA PRO A 204 9.58 12.69 3.88
C PRO A 204 10.14 11.35 4.36
N GLY A 205 11.46 11.19 4.21
CA GLY A 205 12.16 9.95 4.55
C GLY A 205 12.37 8.95 3.42
N ALA A 206 11.73 9.14 2.24
CA ALA A 206 12.00 8.41 1.00
C ALA A 206 13.03 9.14 0.12
N ASN A 207 13.56 8.42 -0.88
CA ASN A 207 14.48 8.96 -1.87
C ASN A 207 14.07 8.50 -3.28
N TYR A 208 13.89 9.45 -4.20
CA TYR A 208 13.43 9.18 -5.56
C TYR A 208 14.36 8.21 -6.30
N LYS A 209 15.68 8.45 -6.24
CA LYS A 209 16.67 7.60 -6.91
C LYS A 209 16.66 6.17 -6.36
N ASN A 210 16.49 6.02 -5.03
CA ASN A 210 16.38 4.69 -4.43
C ASN A 210 15.11 3.97 -4.88
N SER A 211 13.99 4.69 -5.03
CA SER A 211 12.73 4.13 -5.53
C SER A 211 12.86 3.63 -6.97
N LEU A 212 13.52 4.39 -7.86
CA LEU A 212 13.84 3.95 -9.21
C LEU A 212 14.78 2.73 -9.21
N GLU A 213 15.82 2.78 -8.38
CA GLU A 213 16.81 1.71 -8.28
C GLU A 213 16.18 0.40 -7.80
N LEU A 214 15.23 0.46 -6.87
CA LEU A 214 14.47 -0.70 -6.41
C LEU A 214 13.75 -1.38 -7.58
N LEU A 215 13.00 -0.62 -8.37
CA LEU A 215 12.27 -1.13 -9.54
C LEU A 215 13.23 -1.69 -10.60
N ARG A 216 14.28 -0.94 -10.92
CA ARG A 216 15.30 -1.35 -11.90
C ARG A 216 15.98 -2.66 -11.52
N ARG A 217 16.42 -2.77 -10.27
CA ARG A 217 17.11 -3.97 -9.76
C ARG A 217 16.19 -5.18 -9.73
N PHE A 218 14.97 -5.01 -9.20
CA PHE A 218 14.02 -6.12 -9.21
C PHE A 218 13.73 -6.62 -10.64
N LYS A 219 13.53 -5.69 -11.59
CA LYS A 219 13.30 -6.04 -13.01
C LYS A 219 14.50 -6.76 -13.63
N ALA A 220 15.72 -6.37 -13.28
CA ALA A 220 16.94 -7.03 -13.77
C ALA A 220 17.07 -8.46 -13.21
N MET A 221 16.71 -8.69 -11.95
CA MET A 221 16.72 -10.02 -11.30
C MET A 221 15.59 -10.91 -11.81
N HIS A 222 14.44 -10.34 -12.14
CA HIS A 222 13.23 -11.05 -12.56
C HIS A 222 12.62 -10.47 -13.84
N PRO A 223 13.26 -10.67 -15.02
CA PRO A 223 12.83 -10.04 -16.28
C PRO A 223 11.41 -10.40 -16.70
N HIS A 224 10.90 -11.56 -16.28
CA HIS A 224 9.55 -12.03 -16.61
C HIS A 224 8.45 -11.46 -15.70
N VAL A 225 8.81 -10.89 -14.55
CA VAL A 225 7.85 -10.26 -13.64
C VAL A 225 7.55 -8.84 -14.13
N ALA A 226 6.27 -8.49 -14.23
CA ALA A 226 5.88 -7.13 -14.53
C ALA A 226 6.24 -6.20 -13.37
N THR A 227 6.80 -5.03 -13.68
CA THR A 227 6.99 -3.95 -12.71
C THR A 227 5.95 -2.87 -12.91
N LYS A 228 5.53 -2.21 -11.83
CA LYS A 228 4.46 -1.22 -11.82
C LYS A 228 4.82 -0.07 -10.89
N SER A 229 4.39 1.13 -11.23
CA SER A 229 4.50 2.31 -10.39
C SER A 229 3.31 3.24 -10.62
N TRP A 230 3.05 4.12 -9.64
CA TRP A 230 1.99 5.12 -9.72
C TRP A 230 2.49 6.48 -9.28
N LEU A 231 1.83 7.52 -9.82
CA LEU A 231 1.97 8.90 -9.39
C LEU A 231 0.62 9.41 -8.88
N MET A 232 0.66 10.22 -7.84
CA MET A 232 -0.44 11.07 -7.43
C MET A 232 -0.30 12.40 -8.17
N LEU A 233 -1.41 12.92 -8.68
CA LEU A 233 -1.44 14.19 -9.40
C LEU A 233 -2.16 15.26 -8.58
N GLY A 234 -1.71 16.52 -8.74
CA GLY A 234 -2.29 17.67 -8.06
C GLY A 234 -1.63 18.00 -6.72
N LEU A 235 -0.38 17.57 -6.52
CA LEU A 235 0.41 17.88 -5.33
C LEU A 235 1.29 19.13 -5.51
N GLY A 236 1.37 19.67 -6.76
CA GLY A 236 2.17 20.83 -7.12
C GLY A 236 3.16 20.59 -8.27
N GLU A 237 3.14 19.39 -8.84
CA GLU A 237 3.93 19.02 -10.01
C GLU A 237 3.41 19.67 -11.29
N THR A 238 4.32 19.91 -12.25
CA THR A 238 3.97 20.35 -13.60
C THR A 238 3.73 19.14 -14.52
N ILE A 239 3.03 19.37 -15.65
CA ILE A 239 2.80 18.32 -16.67
C ILE A 239 4.14 17.82 -17.21
N GLN A 240 5.13 18.70 -17.40
CA GLN A 240 6.47 18.32 -17.88
C GLN A 240 7.15 17.36 -16.88
N GLU A 241 7.11 17.67 -15.60
CA GLU A 241 7.71 16.81 -14.56
C GLU A 241 7.04 15.45 -14.49
N ILE A 242 5.71 15.37 -14.68
CA ILE A 242 5.00 14.09 -14.77
C ILE A 242 5.48 13.27 -15.96
N THR A 243 5.72 13.95 -17.10
CA THR A 243 6.19 13.31 -18.34
C THR A 243 7.64 12.83 -18.22
N ASP A 244 8.47 13.53 -17.46
CA ASP A 244 9.88 13.21 -17.25
C ASP A 244 10.09 12.04 -16.25
N VAL A 245 9.09 11.72 -15.42
CA VAL A 245 9.10 10.60 -14.47
C VAL A 245 8.78 9.28 -15.13
#